data_c9abc2163f52ba1fa8ddb38ef0451282
#
_entry.id   c9abc2163f52ba1fa8ddb38ef0451282
#
_cell.length_a   1.000
_cell.length_b   1.000
_cell.length_c   1.000
_cell.angle_alpha   90.00
_cell.angle_beta   90.00
_cell.angle_gamma   90.00
#
_symmetry.space_group_name_H-M   'P 1'
#
loop_
_entity.id
_entity.type
_entity.pdbx_description
1 polymer ?
#
loop_
_entity_poly.entity_id
_entity_poly.type
_entity_poly.pdbx_seq_one_letter_code
_entity_poly.pdbx_strand_id
1 'polypeptide(L)'
;MEAISPIKHLWGRVRPASHLQHHIRGYSPHRQWYRGIGVVSSVLKQTRDLAVEARLPPLNIQKQWGKAEFYEAISRICQLRQKYLENRTVFVDGREMAPLLKALGARDEDFATLQAVNDVLIDDPTLPFRKSRNGRFCFDWNTKSLRRLEFQPFALSLEEDFKRHDSNTIRRFDEVDNDLQHNTVFQALLVFKGIMCHGLTVKERPKLDYRSNQWVCTLFSLRTVTTPELLGEPALEGVHTDGVDHTMTTYLQSTNMSSNSAVTFLHDVKEKTGIRLNETSPELILSRAQHRNFLDTLLIVDNERKHSISPVYAVDASKEATRDMLIFFTRKPVVGGHISSDIDSLIPHREKQLEFPIMNLSDGYGLERVE
;
A
#
# COMPACT_ATOMS: atom_id res chain seq x y z
N MET A 1 49.49 18.80 -23.79
CA MET A 1 50.58 17.95 -23.31
C MET A 1 50.28 17.70 -21.86
N GLU A 2 49.88 16.61 -21.43
CA GLU A 2 50.16 15.21 -21.47
C GLU A 2 48.89 14.39 -21.31
N ALA A 3 48.81 13.30 -22.05
CA ALA A 3 47.76 12.31 -22.04
C ALA A 3 48.04 11.26 -20.94
N ILE A 4 47.03 10.80 -20.24
CA ILE A 4 47.09 9.56 -19.48
C ILE A 4 45.99 8.62 -19.98
N SER A 5 46.46 7.47 -20.40
CA SER A 5 45.83 6.34 -21.08
C SER A 5 44.96 5.49 -20.14
N PRO A 6 44.07 4.63 -20.69
CA PRO A 6 43.06 3.88 -19.91
C PRO A 6 43.57 2.53 -19.41
N ILE A 7 43.12 2.10 -18.26
CA ILE A 7 43.34 0.76 -17.70
C ILE A 7 42.28 -0.20 -18.21
N LYS A 8 42.74 -1.25 -18.92
CA LYS A 8 41.97 -2.37 -19.45
C LYS A 8 41.78 -3.48 -18.42
N HIS A 9 40.58 -4.04 -18.42
CA HIS A 9 40.15 -5.41 -18.16
C HIS A 9 41.07 -6.43 -17.49
N LEU A 10 40.50 -7.11 -16.48
CA LEU A 10 40.83 -8.50 -16.15
C LEU A 10 39.56 -9.27 -15.80
N TRP A 11 39.03 -10.01 -16.78
CA TRP A 11 38.07 -11.08 -16.61
C TRP A 11 38.80 -12.42 -16.45
N GLY A 12 38.75 -13.02 -15.28
CA GLY A 12 39.22 -14.39 -15.06
C GLY A 12 38.07 -15.37 -15.30
N ARG A 13 38.19 -16.19 -16.33
CA ARG A 13 37.34 -17.34 -16.59
C ARG A 13 37.67 -18.48 -15.63
N VAL A 14 36.65 -19.01 -14.93
CA VAL A 14 36.75 -20.30 -14.24
C VAL A 14 35.94 -21.32 -15.06
N ARG A 15 36.64 -22.42 -15.48
CA ARG A 15 36.06 -23.59 -16.13
C ARG A 15 35.54 -24.59 -15.10
N PRO A 16 34.53 -25.42 -15.43
CA PRO A 16 34.01 -26.43 -14.51
C PRO A 16 34.88 -27.70 -14.55
N ALA A 17 35.10 -28.33 -13.40
CA ALA A 17 35.72 -29.63 -13.27
C ALA A 17 34.64 -30.70 -13.14
N SER A 18 34.81 -31.75 -13.95
CA SER A 18 33.98 -32.94 -14.04
C SER A 18 34.48 -34.08 -13.11
N HIS A 19 33.50 -34.88 -12.67
CA HIS A 19 33.58 -36.30 -12.25
C HIS A 19 34.57 -36.75 -11.18
N LEU A 20 34.00 -37.32 -10.13
CA LEU A 20 34.46 -38.62 -9.60
C LEU A 20 33.33 -39.30 -8.81
N GLN A 21 32.82 -40.42 -9.37
CA GLN A 21 31.99 -41.40 -8.66
C GLN A 21 32.90 -42.23 -7.74
N HIS A 22 32.48 -42.43 -6.49
CA HIS A 22 32.91 -43.60 -5.72
C HIS A 22 31.73 -44.22 -4.96
N HIS A 23 31.49 -45.49 -5.32
CA HIS A 23 30.66 -46.44 -4.60
C HIS A 23 31.18 -46.70 -3.20
N ILE A 24 30.32 -46.66 -2.18
CA ILE A 24 30.43 -47.49 -0.99
C ILE A 24 29.02 -47.99 -0.60
N ARG A 25 28.95 -49.33 -0.47
CA ARG A 25 27.77 -50.10 -0.05
C ARG A 25 27.60 -50.08 1.47
N GLY A 26 26.32 -50.03 1.88
CA GLY A 26 25.77 -50.88 2.95
C GLY A 26 25.91 -50.40 4.38
N TYR A 27 24.78 -50.05 4.97
CA TYR A 27 24.18 -50.69 6.16
C TYR A 27 22.92 -49.91 6.55
N SER A 28 21.75 -50.52 6.50
CA SER A 28 20.55 -50.15 7.24
C SER A 28 20.60 -50.91 8.55
N PRO A 29 20.22 -50.32 9.70
CA PRO A 29 18.85 -50.42 10.11
C PRO A 29 18.34 -49.19 10.94
N HIS A 30 17.08 -48.92 10.87
CA HIS A 30 16.10 -48.57 11.89
C HIS A 30 14.99 -47.65 11.27
N ARG A 31 14.07 -48.31 10.60
CA ARG A 31 12.70 -47.78 10.46
C ARG A 31 12.01 -47.99 11.81
N GLN A 32 11.77 -46.91 12.53
CA GLN A 32 10.66 -46.75 13.48
C GLN A 32 10.90 -45.49 14.32
N TRP A 33 10.48 -44.30 13.84
CA TRP A 33 10.23 -43.12 14.70
C TRP A 33 9.69 -41.92 13.97
N TYR A 34 9.25 -42.02 12.71
CA TYR A 34 8.71 -40.88 11.94
C TYR A 34 7.21 -40.98 11.56
N ARG A 35 6.42 -41.77 12.31
CA ARG A 35 4.95 -41.79 12.08
C ARG A 35 4.15 -40.89 13.02
N GLY A 36 4.76 -40.23 14.00
CA GLY A 36 4.03 -39.41 14.99
C GLY A 36 3.88 -37.93 14.58
N ILE A 37 4.81 -37.38 13.80
CA ILE A 37 4.85 -35.91 13.52
C ILE A 37 3.93 -35.54 12.34
N GLY A 38 3.72 -36.43 11.38
CA GLY A 38 2.83 -36.18 10.25
C GLY A 38 1.34 -36.11 10.58
N VAL A 39 0.91 -36.87 11.62
CA VAL A 39 -0.49 -36.92 12.06
C VAL A 39 -0.85 -35.69 12.90
N VAL A 40 0.07 -35.18 13.70
CA VAL A 40 -0.16 -33.95 14.51
C VAL A 40 -0.24 -32.71 13.60
N SER A 41 0.59 -32.65 12.55
CA SER A 41 0.56 -31.55 11.59
C SER A 41 -0.71 -31.56 10.72
N SER A 42 -1.23 -32.72 10.34
CA SER A 42 -2.47 -32.85 9.59
C SER A 42 -3.71 -32.58 10.45
N VAL A 43 -3.70 -32.99 11.71
CA VAL A 43 -4.78 -32.71 12.66
C VAL A 43 -4.82 -31.23 13.03
N LEU A 44 -3.68 -30.57 13.21
CA LEU A 44 -3.61 -29.12 13.44
C LEU A 44 -4.01 -28.31 12.20
N LYS A 45 -3.74 -28.82 11.00
CA LYS A 45 -4.23 -28.22 9.76
C LYS A 45 -5.75 -28.42 9.57
N GLN A 46 -6.24 -29.63 9.84
CA GLN A 46 -7.67 -29.93 9.78
C GLN A 46 -8.48 -29.24 10.89
N THR A 47 -7.94 -29.04 12.09
CA THR A 47 -8.62 -28.24 13.12
C THR A 47 -8.57 -26.74 12.86
N ARG A 48 -7.61 -26.24 12.10
CA ARG A 48 -7.66 -24.86 11.55
C ARG A 48 -8.70 -24.68 10.44
N ASP A 49 -8.92 -25.72 9.64
CA ASP A 49 -9.93 -25.69 8.57
C ASP A 49 -11.36 -26.00 9.07
N LEU A 50 -11.52 -26.55 10.28
CA LEU A 50 -12.82 -26.86 10.89
C LEU A 50 -13.32 -25.81 11.90
N ALA A 51 -12.45 -24.93 12.38
CA ALA A 51 -12.90 -23.68 12.95
C ALA A 51 -13.26 -22.75 11.79
N VAL A 52 -14.46 -22.88 11.25
CA VAL A 52 -15.20 -21.73 10.72
C VAL A 52 -15.36 -20.81 11.94
N GLU A 53 -14.31 -20.10 12.32
CA GLU A 53 -14.41 -18.94 13.19
C GLU A 53 -15.57 -18.15 12.63
N ALA A 54 -16.62 -17.98 13.43
CA ALA A 54 -17.77 -17.17 13.03
C ALA A 54 -17.21 -15.80 12.64
N ARG A 55 -16.98 -15.60 11.33
CA ARG A 55 -16.34 -14.38 10.81
C ARG A 55 -17.18 -13.23 11.30
N LEU A 56 -16.58 -12.37 12.11
CA LEU A 56 -17.25 -11.18 12.54
C LEU A 56 -17.71 -10.40 11.29
N PRO A 57 -18.94 -9.88 11.29
CA PRO A 57 -19.46 -9.19 10.12
C PRO A 57 -18.55 -8.01 9.74
N PRO A 58 -18.44 -7.68 8.44
CA PRO A 58 -17.71 -6.53 8.01
C PRO A 58 -18.28 -5.25 8.62
N LEU A 59 -17.50 -4.19 8.59
CA LEU A 59 -17.89 -2.87 9.05
C LEU A 59 -19.24 -2.46 8.42
N ASN A 60 -20.14 -1.95 9.24
CA ASN A 60 -21.38 -1.38 8.76
C ASN A 60 -21.54 0.05 9.33
N ILE A 61 -21.23 1.04 8.50
CA ILE A 61 -21.29 2.46 8.87
C ILE A 61 -22.70 2.90 9.25
N GLN A 62 -23.75 2.29 8.69
CA GLN A 62 -25.14 2.63 8.99
C GLN A 62 -25.51 2.34 10.46
N LYS A 63 -24.82 1.38 11.09
CA LYS A 63 -25.00 1.10 12.53
C LYS A 63 -24.46 2.22 13.44
N GLN A 64 -23.72 3.18 12.88
CA GLN A 64 -23.20 4.33 13.62
C GLN A 64 -24.16 5.53 13.57
N TRP A 65 -25.12 5.51 12.62
CA TRP A 65 -26.12 6.57 12.50
C TRP A 65 -26.92 6.74 13.80
N GLY A 66 -27.16 7.97 14.18
CA GLY A 66 -27.83 8.32 15.44
C GLY A 66 -26.90 8.46 16.65
N LYS A 67 -25.61 8.14 16.54
CA LYS A 67 -24.62 8.37 17.60
C LYS A 67 -23.99 9.76 17.45
N ALA A 68 -23.84 10.48 18.57
CA ALA A 68 -23.23 11.82 18.57
C ALA A 68 -21.79 11.78 18.02
N GLU A 69 -20.98 10.82 18.47
CA GLU A 69 -19.58 10.64 18.09
C GLU A 69 -19.41 10.42 16.58
N PHE A 70 -20.39 9.78 15.94
CA PHE A 70 -20.38 9.60 14.49
C PHE A 70 -20.51 10.95 13.76
N TYR A 71 -21.46 11.80 14.18
CA TYR A 71 -21.67 13.10 13.53
C TYR A 71 -20.53 14.07 13.80
N GLU A 72 -19.93 14.03 14.98
CA GLU A 72 -18.72 14.78 15.31
C GLU A 72 -17.55 14.37 14.41
N ALA A 73 -17.35 13.05 14.23
CA ALA A 73 -16.32 12.53 13.34
C ALA A 73 -16.57 12.93 11.87
N ILE A 74 -17.81 12.83 11.37
CA ILE A 74 -18.16 13.28 10.02
C ILE A 74 -17.89 14.78 9.85
N SER A 75 -18.28 15.61 10.82
CA SER A 75 -17.98 17.05 10.80
C SER A 75 -16.47 17.31 10.71
N ARG A 76 -15.68 16.55 11.48
CA ARG A 76 -14.22 16.66 11.43
C ARG A 76 -13.64 16.18 10.10
N ILE A 77 -14.15 15.09 9.53
CA ILE A 77 -13.75 14.61 8.22
C ILE A 77 -14.09 15.65 7.13
N CYS A 78 -15.22 16.35 7.23
CA CYS A 78 -15.56 17.47 6.33
C CYS A 78 -14.51 18.58 6.38
N GLN A 79 -14.05 18.97 7.58
CA GLN A 79 -12.99 19.97 7.73
C GLN A 79 -11.66 19.51 7.14
N LEU A 80 -11.30 18.23 7.33
CA LEU A 80 -10.10 17.64 6.72
C LEU A 80 -10.24 17.60 5.19
N ARG A 81 -11.41 17.24 4.69
CA ARG A 81 -11.72 17.23 3.27
C ARG A 81 -11.63 18.63 2.64
N GLN A 82 -12.11 19.67 3.34
CA GLN A 82 -11.95 21.05 2.89
C GLN A 82 -10.46 21.42 2.72
N LYS A 83 -9.62 21.09 3.70
CA LYS A 83 -8.15 21.28 3.59
C LYS A 83 -7.57 20.49 2.43
N TYR A 84 -8.06 19.27 2.19
CA TYR A 84 -7.62 18.44 1.08
C TYR A 84 -8.00 19.04 -0.29
N LEU A 85 -9.20 19.61 -0.38
CA LEU A 85 -9.66 20.35 -1.56
C LEU A 85 -8.78 21.56 -1.87
N GLU A 86 -8.43 22.34 -0.86
CA GLU A 86 -7.67 23.58 -0.99
C GLU A 86 -6.20 23.32 -1.31
N ASN A 87 -5.56 22.42 -0.56
CA ASN A 87 -4.11 22.22 -0.60
C ASN A 87 -3.67 21.07 -1.53
N ARG A 88 -4.65 20.25 -1.99
CA ARG A 88 -4.40 19.02 -2.76
C ARG A 88 -3.59 17.96 -1.99
N THR A 89 -3.47 18.18 -0.69
CA THR A 89 -2.83 17.27 0.25
C THR A 89 -3.36 17.54 1.66
N VAL A 90 -3.41 16.50 2.48
CA VAL A 90 -3.68 16.63 3.91
C VAL A 90 -2.97 15.54 4.69
N PHE A 91 -2.37 15.93 5.80
CA PHE A 91 -1.81 15.00 6.79
C PHE A 91 -2.74 14.96 8.00
N VAL A 92 -3.05 13.76 8.47
CA VAL A 92 -3.86 13.49 9.66
C VAL A 92 -3.00 12.72 10.66
N ASP A 93 -2.78 13.30 11.84
CA ASP A 93 -2.06 12.65 12.94
C ASP A 93 -2.81 11.39 13.39
N GLY A 94 -2.10 10.32 13.71
CA GLY A 94 -2.70 9.04 14.12
C GLY A 94 -3.57 9.15 15.38
N ARG A 95 -3.25 10.09 16.29
CA ARG A 95 -4.08 10.36 17.49
C ARG A 95 -5.42 10.99 17.13
N GLU A 96 -5.50 11.71 16.02
CA GLU A 96 -6.75 12.20 15.44
C GLU A 96 -7.45 11.12 14.61
N MET A 97 -6.70 10.34 13.83
CA MET A 97 -7.25 9.31 12.97
C MET A 97 -7.96 8.19 13.77
N ALA A 98 -7.35 7.70 14.83
CA ALA A 98 -7.91 6.58 15.60
C ALA A 98 -9.34 6.82 16.11
N PRO A 99 -9.70 7.94 16.77
CA PRO A 99 -11.08 8.22 17.17
C PRO A 99 -12.03 8.38 15.96
N LEU A 100 -11.58 8.94 14.84
CA LEU A 100 -12.40 9.02 13.63
C LEU A 100 -12.77 7.63 13.12
N LEU A 101 -11.79 6.69 13.04
CA LEU A 101 -12.04 5.33 12.58
C LEU A 101 -12.95 4.56 13.54
N LYS A 102 -12.82 4.74 14.87
CA LYS A 102 -13.74 4.16 15.86
C LYS A 102 -15.17 4.66 15.65
N ALA A 103 -15.35 5.96 15.46
CA ALA A 103 -16.67 6.54 15.20
C ALA A 103 -17.27 6.05 13.87
N LEU A 104 -16.45 5.69 12.87
CA LEU A 104 -16.90 5.04 11.64
C LEU A 104 -17.24 3.55 11.84
N GLY A 105 -16.94 2.96 12.98
CA GLY A 105 -17.30 1.58 13.35
C GLY A 105 -16.15 0.60 13.47
N ALA A 106 -14.90 1.06 13.51
CA ALA A 106 -13.75 0.22 13.78
C ALA A 106 -13.79 -0.32 15.21
N ARG A 107 -13.49 -1.61 15.39
CA ARG A 107 -13.44 -2.27 16.70
C ARG A 107 -12.09 -2.05 17.37
N ASP A 108 -12.09 -1.94 18.69
CA ASP A 108 -10.89 -1.67 19.48
C ASP A 108 -9.82 -2.77 19.37
N GLU A 109 -10.23 -4.03 19.33
CA GLU A 109 -9.33 -5.17 19.20
C GLU A 109 -8.60 -5.21 17.85
N ASP A 110 -9.18 -4.62 16.80
CA ASP A 110 -8.62 -4.61 15.45
C ASP A 110 -7.45 -3.62 15.28
N PHE A 111 -7.25 -2.67 16.20
CA PHE A 111 -6.12 -1.72 16.11
C PHE A 111 -4.77 -2.42 16.29
N ALA A 112 -4.65 -3.28 17.31
CA ALA A 112 -3.42 -4.01 17.56
C ALA A 112 -3.13 -5.04 16.46
N THR A 113 -4.15 -5.73 15.95
CA THR A 113 -4.00 -6.70 14.86
C THR A 113 -3.63 -6.02 13.53
N LEU A 114 -4.16 -4.82 13.24
CA LEU A 114 -3.74 -4.04 12.08
C LEU A 114 -2.26 -3.64 12.18
N GLN A 115 -1.79 -3.24 13.34
CA GLN A 115 -0.41 -2.83 13.53
C GLN A 115 0.57 -3.95 13.20
N ALA A 116 0.23 -5.20 13.50
CA ALA A 116 1.05 -6.39 13.28
C ALA A 116 0.84 -7.09 11.93
N VAL A 117 -0.07 -6.60 11.08
CA VAL A 117 -0.48 -7.29 9.84
C VAL A 117 0.69 -7.53 8.86
N ASN A 118 1.73 -6.71 8.93
CA ASN A 118 2.90 -6.82 8.06
C ASN A 118 3.96 -7.83 8.54
N ASP A 119 3.77 -8.50 9.67
CA ASP A 119 4.75 -9.48 10.19
C ASP A 119 4.81 -10.76 9.33
N VAL A 120 3.79 -10.99 8.50
CA VAL A 120 3.67 -12.15 7.59
C VAL A 120 3.89 -11.82 6.11
N LEU A 121 4.42 -10.62 5.80
CA LEU A 121 4.72 -10.24 4.42
C LEU A 121 5.88 -11.06 3.85
N ILE A 122 5.81 -11.33 2.54
CA ILE A 122 6.87 -11.99 1.78
C ILE A 122 7.68 -10.98 0.98
N ASP A 123 8.80 -11.44 0.43
CA ASP A 123 9.69 -10.61 -0.37
C ASP A 123 8.98 -10.02 -1.60
N ASP A 124 9.22 -8.74 -1.85
CA ASP A 124 8.68 -8.03 -3.00
C ASP A 124 9.35 -8.50 -4.30
N PRO A 125 8.59 -8.76 -5.37
CA PRO A 125 9.15 -9.29 -6.61
C PRO A 125 10.05 -8.29 -7.36
N THR A 126 10.09 -7.02 -6.95
CA THR A 126 10.77 -5.95 -7.70
C THR A 126 11.87 -5.24 -6.94
N LEU A 127 11.81 -5.21 -5.61
CA LEU A 127 12.75 -4.47 -4.77
C LEU A 127 13.27 -5.34 -3.62
N PRO A 128 14.60 -5.58 -3.52
CA PRO A 128 15.18 -6.50 -2.53
C PRO A 128 15.08 -6.00 -1.08
N PHE A 129 14.83 -4.71 -0.88
CA PHE A 129 14.66 -4.08 0.43
C PHE A 129 13.17 -3.90 0.79
N ARG A 130 12.26 -4.64 0.14
CA ARG A 130 10.82 -4.50 0.39
C ARG A 130 10.16 -5.86 0.53
N LYS A 131 9.18 -5.94 1.43
CA LYS A 131 8.21 -7.03 1.51
C LYS A 131 6.84 -6.47 1.24
N SER A 132 5.99 -7.21 0.52
CA SER A 132 4.70 -6.66 0.10
C SER A 132 3.64 -7.71 -0.19
N ARG A 133 2.37 -7.27 -0.08
CA ARG A 133 1.18 -7.88 -0.67
C ARG A 133 0.33 -6.79 -1.25
N ASN A 134 -0.47 -7.10 -2.25
CA ASN A 134 -1.44 -6.15 -2.77
C ASN A 134 -2.86 -6.73 -2.84
N GLY A 135 -3.83 -5.85 -3.02
CA GLY A 135 -5.22 -6.20 -3.19
C GLY A 135 -5.97 -5.09 -3.90
N ARG A 136 -7.12 -5.41 -4.47
CA ARG A 136 -7.93 -4.46 -5.23
C ARG A 136 -9.32 -4.34 -4.65
N PHE A 137 -9.81 -3.12 -4.55
CA PHE A 137 -11.15 -2.79 -4.05
C PHE A 137 -11.83 -1.82 -5.00
N CYS A 138 -13.15 -1.83 -5.01
CA CYS A 138 -13.96 -0.90 -5.79
C CYS A 138 -14.87 -0.11 -4.85
N PHE A 139 -14.77 1.22 -4.90
CA PHE A 139 -15.82 2.12 -4.41
C PHE A 139 -16.86 2.23 -5.51
N ASP A 140 -18.01 1.63 -5.33
CA ASP A 140 -19.13 1.73 -6.26
C ASP A 140 -20.19 2.69 -5.71
N TRP A 141 -20.22 3.89 -6.24
CA TRP A 141 -21.14 4.93 -5.79
C TRP A 141 -22.56 4.78 -6.36
N ASN A 142 -22.76 3.89 -7.36
CA ASN A 142 -24.10 3.56 -7.84
C ASN A 142 -24.84 2.71 -6.81
N THR A 143 -24.14 1.73 -6.22
CA THR A 143 -24.67 0.83 -5.18
C THR A 143 -24.37 1.32 -3.76
N LYS A 144 -23.53 2.35 -3.61
CA LYS A 144 -23.01 2.82 -2.33
C LYS A 144 -22.37 1.70 -1.52
N SER A 145 -21.59 0.87 -2.19
CA SER A 145 -20.86 -0.23 -1.56
C SER A 145 -19.37 -0.19 -1.91
N LEU A 146 -18.56 -0.71 -1.01
CA LEU A 146 -17.17 -1.06 -1.28
C LEU A 146 -17.10 -2.58 -1.39
N ARG A 147 -16.45 -3.07 -2.45
CA ARG A 147 -16.27 -4.51 -2.65
C ARG A 147 -14.83 -4.86 -3.02
N ARG A 148 -14.43 -6.07 -2.62
CA ARG A 148 -13.17 -6.67 -3.06
C ARG A 148 -13.28 -7.06 -4.53
N LEU A 149 -12.28 -6.67 -5.33
CA LEU A 149 -12.14 -7.09 -6.73
C LEU A 149 -11.20 -8.30 -6.85
N GLU A 150 -11.30 -9.00 -8.00
CA GLU A 150 -10.33 -10.04 -8.36
C GLU A 150 -8.90 -9.53 -8.26
N PHE A 151 -8.02 -10.42 -7.83
CA PHE A 151 -6.59 -10.14 -7.79
C PHE A 151 -6.02 -10.05 -9.19
N GLN A 152 -5.13 -9.08 -9.40
CA GLN A 152 -4.53 -8.83 -10.71
C GLN A 152 -3.08 -8.39 -10.56
N PRO A 153 -2.26 -8.63 -11.60
CA PRO A 153 -0.96 -8.00 -11.72
C PRO A 153 -1.07 -6.48 -11.71
N PHE A 154 0.01 -5.82 -11.41
CA PHE A 154 0.10 -4.37 -11.35
C PHE A 154 1.13 -3.84 -12.33
N ALA A 155 0.81 -2.78 -13.06
CA ALA A 155 1.73 -2.13 -13.98
C ALA A 155 1.60 -0.61 -13.85
N LEU A 156 2.73 0.09 -13.95
CA LEU A 156 2.82 1.53 -14.13
C LEU A 156 3.73 1.83 -15.31
N SER A 157 3.41 2.88 -16.05
CA SER A 157 4.13 3.26 -17.26
C SER A 157 4.74 4.65 -17.17
N LEU A 158 5.61 4.96 -18.14
CA LEU A 158 6.14 6.30 -18.32
C LEU A 158 5.04 7.34 -18.65
N GLU A 159 3.93 6.91 -19.27
CA GLU A 159 2.78 7.78 -19.55
C GLU A 159 2.08 8.25 -18.27
N GLU A 160 2.21 7.47 -17.18
CA GLU A 160 1.67 7.79 -15.86
C GLU A 160 2.66 8.58 -15.00
N ASP A 161 3.73 9.10 -15.61
CA ASP A 161 4.84 9.82 -14.95
C ASP A 161 5.61 8.97 -13.92
N PHE A 162 5.58 7.64 -14.10
CA PHE A 162 6.32 6.70 -13.28
C PHE A 162 7.61 6.26 -13.99
N LYS A 163 8.77 6.69 -13.46
CA LYS A 163 10.08 6.44 -14.06
C LYS A 163 10.97 5.63 -13.13
N ARG A 164 11.02 4.31 -13.37
CA ARG A 164 11.87 3.35 -12.65
C ARG A 164 12.40 2.29 -13.63
N HIS A 165 13.38 1.49 -13.20
CA HIS A 165 13.97 0.41 -14.04
C HIS A 165 12.93 -0.63 -14.54
N ASP A 166 11.83 -0.80 -13.81
CA ASP A 166 10.73 -1.72 -14.12
C ASP A 166 9.46 -1.02 -14.63
N SER A 167 9.55 0.24 -15.10
CA SER A 167 8.47 0.90 -15.81
C SER A 167 8.06 0.10 -17.05
N ASN A 168 6.77 0.06 -17.35
CA ASN A 168 6.16 -0.74 -18.41
C ASN A 168 6.23 -2.27 -18.19
N THR A 169 6.63 -2.73 -17.01
CA THR A 169 6.68 -4.15 -16.68
C THR A 169 5.47 -4.57 -15.86
N ILE A 170 4.86 -5.70 -16.21
CA ILE A 170 3.79 -6.32 -15.42
C ILE A 170 4.42 -6.98 -14.20
N ARG A 171 4.02 -6.57 -13.01
CA ARG A 171 4.50 -7.05 -11.72
C ARG A 171 3.45 -7.92 -11.04
N ARG A 172 3.85 -9.09 -10.54
CA ARG A 172 2.98 -10.02 -9.83
C ARG A 172 3.38 -10.05 -8.36
N PHE A 173 2.51 -9.54 -7.53
CA PHE A 173 2.67 -9.53 -6.07
C PHE A 173 1.90 -10.70 -5.46
N ASP A 174 2.14 -10.98 -4.18
CA ASP A 174 1.24 -11.81 -3.41
C ASP A 174 -0.03 -11.05 -3.06
N GLU A 175 -1.09 -11.80 -2.86
CA GLU A 175 -2.39 -11.24 -2.56
C GLU A 175 -2.56 -10.97 -1.06
N VAL A 176 -3.17 -9.83 -0.72
CA VAL A 176 -3.68 -9.53 0.63
C VAL A 176 -4.68 -10.60 1.06
N ASP A 177 -4.53 -11.11 2.27
CA ASP A 177 -5.35 -12.18 2.81
C ASP A 177 -6.44 -11.67 3.78
N ASN A 178 -7.16 -12.60 4.38
CA ASN A 178 -8.30 -12.37 5.26
C ASN A 178 -7.92 -11.61 6.55
N ASP A 179 -6.69 -11.76 7.04
CA ASP A 179 -6.16 -11.07 8.21
C ASP A 179 -6.29 -9.54 8.09
N LEU A 180 -5.98 -8.99 6.92
CA LEU A 180 -6.11 -7.56 6.66
C LEU A 180 -7.53 -7.18 6.21
N GLN A 181 -8.12 -7.90 5.24
CA GLN A 181 -9.40 -7.47 4.67
C GLN A 181 -10.57 -7.50 5.67
N HIS A 182 -10.54 -8.38 6.69
CA HIS A 182 -11.58 -8.47 7.74
C HIS A 182 -11.30 -7.59 8.95
N ASN A 183 -10.15 -6.91 9.01
CA ASN A 183 -9.86 -5.93 10.03
C ASN A 183 -10.72 -4.67 9.85
N THR A 184 -11.52 -4.33 10.86
CA THR A 184 -12.46 -3.20 10.75
C THR A 184 -11.79 -1.84 10.76
N VAL A 185 -10.57 -1.70 11.30
CA VAL A 185 -9.79 -0.46 11.20
C VAL A 185 -9.36 -0.23 9.76
N PHE A 186 -8.91 -1.29 9.07
CA PHE A 186 -8.63 -1.23 7.63
C PHE A 186 -9.88 -0.86 6.81
N GLN A 187 -11.02 -1.48 7.11
CA GLN A 187 -12.28 -1.16 6.44
C GLN A 187 -12.72 0.29 6.70
N ALA A 188 -12.53 0.80 7.93
CA ALA A 188 -12.81 2.19 8.27
C ALA A 188 -11.86 3.17 7.54
N LEU A 189 -10.58 2.81 7.33
CA LEU A 189 -9.66 3.59 6.49
C LEU A 189 -10.15 3.70 5.04
N LEU A 190 -10.71 2.61 4.49
CA LEU A 190 -11.33 2.64 3.16
C LEU A 190 -12.56 3.56 3.15
N VAL A 191 -13.44 3.48 4.15
CA VAL A 191 -14.59 4.40 4.28
C VAL A 191 -14.12 5.85 4.36
N PHE A 192 -13.16 6.14 5.24
CA PHE A 192 -12.57 7.47 5.37
C PHE A 192 -12.04 7.98 4.04
N LYS A 193 -11.24 7.16 3.32
CA LYS A 193 -10.73 7.50 2.00
C LYS A 193 -11.86 7.78 1.00
N GLY A 194 -12.89 6.95 0.99
CA GLY A 194 -14.06 7.14 0.14
C GLY A 194 -14.71 8.50 0.36
N ILE A 195 -14.96 8.90 1.61
CA ILE A 195 -15.52 10.21 1.98
C ILE A 195 -14.59 11.35 1.53
N MET A 196 -13.29 11.20 1.73
CA MET A 196 -12.31 12.23 1.38
C MET A 196 -12.22 12.48 -0.12
N CYS A 197 -12.36 11.44 -0.95
CA CYS A 197 -12.13 11.51 -2.40
C CYS A 197 -13.42 11.70 -3.22
N HIS A 198 -14.59 11.25 -2.73
CA HIS A 198 -15.83 11.28 -3.50
C HIS A 198 -16.25 12.68 -3.90
N GLY A 199 -16.55 12.88 -5.19
CA GLY A 199 -16.99 14.18 -5.74
C GLY A 199 -15.91 15.28 -5.73
N LEU A 200 -14.64 14.92 -5.46
CA LEU A 200 -13.53 15.85 -5.58
C LEU A 200 -13.12 15.95 -7.05
N THR A 201 -13.19 17.17 -7.62
CA THR A 201 -12.70 17.43 -8.96
C THR A 201 -11.19 17.42 -8.97
N VAL A 202 -10.59 16.61 -9.85
CA VAL A 202 -9.15 16.49 -10.05
C VAL A 202 -8.82 16.75 -11.52
N LYS A 203 -7.58 17.10 -11.80
CA LYS A 203 -7.08 17.12 -13.18
C LYS A 203 -7.15 15.69 -13.72
N GLU A 204 -7.85 15.51 -14.84
CA GLU A 204 -8.03 14.20 -15.45
C GLU A 204 -6.71 13.63 -15.98
N ARG A 205 -6.52 12.34 -15.77
CA ARG A 205 -5.43 11.56 -16.39
C ARG A 205 -5.92 10.95 -17.71
N PRO A 206 -5.07 10.81 -18.72
CA PRO A 206 -5.44 10.14 -19.96
C PRO A 206 -5.81 8.68 -19.72
N LYS A 207 -6.69 8.14 -20.55
CA LYS A 207 -7.06 6.72 -20.58
C LYS A 207 -7.76 6.21 -19.30
N LEU A 208 -8.38 7.10 -18.52
CA LEU A 208 -9.26 6.78 -17.40
C LEU A 208 -10.72 7.21 -17.69
N ASP A 209 -11.69 6.46 -17.21
CA ASP A 209 -13.12 6.75 -17.42
C ASP A 209 -13.71 7.63 -16.32
N TYR A 210 -13.61 8.93 -16.47
CA TYR A 210 -14.17 9.90 -15.52
C TYR A 210 -15.70 9.98 -15.52
N ARG A 211 -16.38 9.34 -16.48
CA ARG A 211 -17.84 9.22 -16.48
C ARG A 211 -18.33 8.13 -15.55
N SER A 212 -17.46 7.20 -15.19
CA SER A 212 -17.78 6.12 -14.25
C SER A 212 -17.98 6.66 -12.83
N ASN A 213 -19.01 6.17 -12.13
CA ASN A 213 -19.20 6.37 -10.68
C ASN A 213 -18.45 5.34 -9.84
N GLN A 214 -17.58 4.56 -10.45
CA GLN A 214 -16.72 3.59 -9.77
C GLN A 214 -15.29 4.11 -9.67
N TRP A 215 -14.60 3.71 -8.59
CA TRP A 215 -13.20 3.99 -8.37
C TRP A 215 -12.48 2.71 -7.98
N VAL A 216 -11.37 2.42 -8.61
CA VAL A 216 -10.52 1.28 -8.28
C VAL A 216 -9.46 1.73 -7.29
N CYS A 217 -9.38 1.03 -6.18
CA CYS A 217 -8.35 1.24 -5.16
C CYS A 217 -7.43 0.01 -5.11
N THR A 218 -6.19 0.17 -5.55
CA THR A 218 -5.16 -0.83 -5.36
C THR A 218 -4.45 -0.56 -4.04
N LEU A 219 -4.54 -1.52 -3.13
CA LEU A 219 -3.86 -1.49 -1.84
C LEU A 219 -2.50 -2.17 -1.96
N PHE A 220 -1.49 -1.57 -1.36
CA PHE A 220 -0.24 -2.23 -1.01
C PHE A 220 -0.08 -2.24 0.52
N SER A 221 0.08 -3.43 1.08
CA SER A 221 0.57 -3.65 2.44
C SER A 221 2.05 -3.95 2.30
N LEU A 222 2.93 -3.11 2.84
CA LEU A 222 4.36 -3.21 2.58
C LEU A 222 5.23 -2.87 3.79
N ARG A 223 6.40 -3.51 3.82
CA ARG A 223 7.51 -3.25 4.74
C ARG A 223 8.73 -2.85 3.94
N THR A 224 9.29 -1.67 4.23
CA THR A 224 10.63 -1.29 3.77
C THR A 224 11.65 -1.75 4.80
N VAL A 225 12.74 -2.35 4.34
CA VAL A 225 13.79 -2.95 5.17
C VAL A 225 15.13 -2.32 4.83
N THR A 226 15.87 -1.90 5.85
CA THR A 226 17.28 -1.51 5.74
C THR A 226 18.09 -2.52 6.52
N THR A 227 19.15 -3.07 5.92
CA THR A 227 20.14 -3.93 6.58
C THR A 227 21.50 -3.22 6.59
N PRO A 228 22.53 -3.78 7.29
CA PRO A 228 23.88 -3.24 7.21
C PRO A 228 24.43 -3.13 5.77
N GLU A 229 23.97 -3.99 4.84
CA GLU A 229 24.45 -4.09 3.46
C GLU A 229 23.52 -3.41 2.45
N LEU A 230 22.27 -3.12 2.82
CA LEU A 230 21.24 -2.65 1.88
C LEU A 230 20.39 -1.55 2.50
N LEU A 231 20.40 -0.37 1.88
CA LEU A 231 19.57 0.75 2.29
C LEU A 231 18.13 0.60 1.74
N GLY A 232 17.14 0.70 2.62
CA GLY A 232 15.72 0.70 2.24
C GLY A 232 15.28 2.07 1.72
N GLU A 233 14.88 2.12 0.45
CA GLU A 233 14.41 3.34 -0.21
C GLU A 233 12.91 3.21 -0.53
N PRO A 234 11.99 3.84 0.23
CA PRO A 234 10.54 3.73 -0.01
C PRO A 234 10.13 4.23 -1.40
N ALA A 235 10.84 5.22 -1.95
CA ALA A 235 10.64 5.82 -3.27
C ALA A 235 11.97 5.86 -4.03
N LEU A 236 12.43 4.70 -4.51
CA LEU A 236 13.68 4.55 -5.26
C LEU A 236 13.73 5.41 -6.52
N GLU A 237 12.59 5.67 -7.13
CA GLU A 237 12.39 6.49 -8.33
C GLU A 237 12.67 7.99 -8.12
N GLY A 238 12.84 8.45 -6.87
CA GLY A 238 13.02 9.86 -6.56
C GLY A 238 11.71 10.65 -6.61
N VAL A 239 11.72 11.85 -7.22
CA VAL A 239 10.49 12.66 -7.40
C VAL A 239 9.58 12.04 -8.44
N HIS A 240 8.32 11.76 -8.09
CA HIS A 240 7.37 11.06 -8.97
C HIS A 240 5.90 11.37 -8.64
N THR A 241 5.00 10.89 -9.47
CA THR A 241 3.60 10.63 -9.16
C THR A 241 3.37 9.11 -9.17
N ASP A 242 2.32 8.64 -8.49
CA ASP A 242 1.98 7.22 -8.41
C ASP A 242 1.14 6.72 -9.61
N GLY A 243 0.83 7.60 -10.56
CA GLY A 243 0.02 7.25 -11.71
C GLY A 243 -1.48 7.09 -11.43
N VAL A 244 -1.97 7.66 -10.35
CA VAL A 244 -3.36 7.55 -9.90
C VAL A 244 -3.98 8.93 -9.67
N ASP A 245 -5.27 9.00 -9.30
CA ASP A 245 -5.90 10.27 -8.95
C ASP A 245 -5.62 10.66 -7.50
N HIS A 246 -5.66 9.67 -6.61
CA HIS A 246 -5.48 9.88 -5.17
C HIS A 246 -4.58 8.81 -4.56
N THR A 247 -3.53 9.24 -3.90
CA THR A 247 -2.71 8.39 -3.03
C THR A 247 -3.06 8.67 -1.57
N MET A 248 -3.23 7.61 -0.77
CA MET A 248 -3.28 7.68 0.68
C MET A 248 -2.25 6.72 1.25
N THR A 249 -1.43 7.19 2.17
CA THR A 249 -0.45 6.37 2.88
C THR A 249 -0.72 6.40 4.36
N THR A 250 -0.78 5.23 5.02
CA THR A 250 -1.04 5.11 6.45
C THR A 250 0.07 4.30 7.11
N TYR A 251 0.64 4.84 8.17
CA TYR A 251 1.75 4.22 8.91
C TYR A 251 1.23 3.21 9.92
N LEU A 252 1.90 2.06 9.99
CA LEU A 252 1.59 1.00 10.93
C LEU A 252 2.61 0.96 12.08
N GLN A 253 3.86 0.74 11.79
CA GLN A 253 4.94 0.67 12.77
C GLN A 253 6.33 0.79 12.13
N SER A 254 7.34 0.87 12.97
CA SER A 254 8.75 0.74 12.57
C SER A 254 9.58 0.13 13.70
N THR A 255 10.70 -0.48 13.34
CA THR A 255 11.70 -0.98 14.28
C THR A 255 13.05 -0.41 13.91
N ASN A 256 13.84 0.01 14.90
CA ASN A 256 15.20 0.53 14.72
C ASN A 256 15.31 1.68 13.69
N MET A 257 14.22 2.38 13.37
CA MET A 257 14.19 3.46 12.40
C MET A 257 14.57 4.80 13.05
N SER A 258 15.52 5.53 12.47
CA SER A 258 15.94 6.83 12.98
C SER A 258 14.89 7.92 12.73
N SER A 259 14.92 8.98 13.57
CA SER A 259 13.90 10.04 13.54
C SER A 259 13.94 10.92 12.29
N ASN A 260 15.01 10.88 11.50
CA ASN A 260 15.14 11.60 10.23
C ASN A 260 14.83 10.76 8.99
N SER A 261 14.36 9.52 9.18
CA SER A 261 14.00 8.58 8.11
C SER A 261 12.66 8.91 7.48
N ALA A 262 12.52 8.48 6.23
CA ALA A 262 11.24 8.39 5.50
C ALA A 262 10.41 9.69 5.57
N VAL A 263 11.08 10.83 5.45
CA VAL A 263 10.43 12.13 5.30
C VAL A 263 9.90 12.24 3.88
N THR A 264 8.61 12.48 3.75
CA THR A 264 7.95 12.74 2.46
C THR A 264 8.04 14.23 2.16
N PHE A 265 8.55 14.57 0.99
CA PHE A 265 8.58 15.92 0.43
C PHE A 265 7.52 16.00 -0.67
N LEU A 266 6.68 17.03 -0.60
CA LEU A 266 5.68 17.32 -1.62
C LEU A 266 6.22 18.41 -2.54
N HIS A 267 6.12 18.17 -3.84
CA HIS A 267 6.67 19.06 -4.86
C HIS A 267 5.55 19.60 -5.77
N ASP A 268 5.79 20.78 -6.34
CA ASP A 268 5.01 21.25 -7.47
C ASP A 268 5.13 20.26 -8.64
N VAL A 269 4.08 20.11 -9.43
CA VAL A 269 4.08 19.21 -10.61
C VAL A 269 5.10 19.60 -11.67
N LYS A 270 5.60 20.86 -11.63
CA LYS A 270 6.68 21.34 -12.50
C LYS A 270 8.03 20.72 -12.18
N GLU A 271 8.21 20.15 -10.99
CA GLU A 271 9.46 19.48 -10.64
C GLU A 271 9.73 18.30 -11.57
N LYS A 272 11.00 18.07 -11.87
CA LYS A 272 11.40 17.01 -12.80
C LYS A 272 11.23 15.63 -12.18
N THR A 273 10.53 14.74 -12.87
CA THR A 273 10.37 13.33 -12.44
C THR A 273 11.68 12.56 -12.55
N GLY A 274 11.93 11.71 -11.57
CA GLY A 274 13.06 10.77 -11.53
C GLY A 274 14.36 11.38 -11.03
N ILE A 275 14.33 12.58 -10.43
CA ILE A 275 15.50 13.18 -9.78
C ILE A 275 15.52 12.88 -8.29
N ARG A 276 16.71 12.89 -7.70
CA ARG A 276 16.89 12.71 -6.25
C ARG A 276 16.55 13.99 -5.50
N LEU A 277 16.21 13.88 -4.21
CA LEU A 277 15.85 15.03 -3.37
C LEU A 277 16.91 16.15 -3.37
N ASN A 278 18.18 15.79 -3.37
CA ASN A 278 19.29 16.76 -3.40
C ASN A 278 19.49 17.47 -4.76
N GLU A 279 18.76 17.05 -5.78
CA GLU A 279 18.75 17.64 -7.12
C GLU A 279 17.51 18.51 -7.35
N THR A 280 16.56 18.51 -6.40
CA THR A 280 15.30 19.25 -6.53
C THR A 280 15.50 20.76 -6.37
N SER A 281 14.64 21.53 -7.01
CA SER A 281 14.58 22.98 -6.85
C SER A 281 13.90 23.33 -5.51
N PRO A 282 14.58 24.01 -4.57
CA PRO A 282 14.01 24.32 -3.25
C PRO A 282 12.67 25.07 -3.32
N GLU A 283 12.49 25.93 -4.33
CA GLU A 283 11.27 26.71 -4.58
C GLU A 283 10.10 25.85 -5.06
N LEU A 284 10.35 24.64 -5.55
CA LEU A 284 9.32 23.69 -5.96
C LEU A 284 8.96 22.70 -4.84
N ILE A 285 9.63 22.75 -3.69
CA ILE A 285 9.23 21.99 -2.50
C ILE A 285 8.13 22.76 -1.77
N LEU A 286 6.90 22.24 -1.83
CA LEU A 286 5.72 22.87 -1.27
C LEU A 286 5.56 22.62 0.23
N SER A 287 5.86 21.41 0.66
CA SER A 287 5.77 21.03 2.08
C SER A 287 6.49 19.70 2.34
N ARG A 288 6.56 19.34 3.61
CA ARG A 288 7.06 18.04 4.05
C ARG A 288 6.13 17.43 5.09
N ALA A 289 6.02 16.10 5.09
CA ALA A 289 5.31 15.32 6.09
C ALA A 289 6.16 14.14 6.54
N GLN A 290 5.95 13.66 7.75
CA GLN A 290 6.65 12.48 8.24
C GLN A 290 5.70 11.67 9.11
N HIS A 291 5.50 10.41 8.75
CA HIS A 291 4.75 9.45 9.54
C HIS A 291 5.62 8.93 10.69
N ARG A 292 5.14 9.06 11.92
CA ARG A 292 5.86 8.68 13.16
C ARG A 292 5.01 7.85 14.11
N ASN A 293 3.70 8.08 14.11
CA ASN A 293 2.78 7.44 15.03
C ASN A 293 1.86 6.49 14.26
N PHE A 294 1.46 5.41 14.89
CA PHE A 294 0.45 4.51 14.32
C PHE A 294 -0.76 5.29 13.80
N LEU A 295 -1.20 4.98 12.57
CA LEU A 295 -2.26 5.64 11.82
C LEU A 295 -1.97 7.07 11.34
N ASP A 296 -0.76 7.62 11.50
CA ASP A 296 -0.40 8.82 10.74
C ASP A 296 -0.69 8.59 9.26
N THR A 297 -1.51 9.47 8.69
CA THR A 297 -2.04 9.28 7.34
C THR A 297 -1.85 10.53 6.49
N LEU A 298 -1.29 10.36 5.29
CA LEU A 298 -1.12 11.42 4.29
C LEU A 298 -1.98 11.10 3.07
N LEU A 299 -2.79 12.07 2.62
CA LEU A 299 -3.50 12.02 1.34
C LEU A 299 -2.91 13.03 0.37
N ILE A 300 -2.81 12.64 -0.89
CA ILE A 300 -2.29 13.45 -2.00
C ILE A 300 -3.23 13.33 -3.18
N VAL A 301 -3.57 14.46 -3.83
CA VAL A 301 -4.11 14.46 -5.19
C VAL A 301 -2.92 14.28 -6.12
N ASP A 302 -2.69 13.03 -6.51
CA ASP A 302 -1.43 12.57 -7.08
C ASP A 302 -1.12 13.20 -8.44
N ASN A 303 -2.16 13.48 -9.25
CA ASN A 303 -1.97 14.16 -10.54
C ASN A 303 -1.71 15.67 -10.44
N GLU A 304 -1.74 16.22 -9.23
CA GLU A 304 -1.57 17.66 -8.98
C GLU A 304 -0.41 17.97 -8.02
N ARG A 305 0.23 16.94 -7.48
CA ARG A 305 1.40 17.03 -6.60
C ARG A 305 2.34 15.87 -6.88
N LYS A 306 3.63 16.15 -7.02
CA LYS A 306 4.68 15.12 -6.99
C LYS A 306 5.18 14.93 -5.58
N HIS A 307 5.80 13.80 -5.33
CA HIS A 307 6.42 13.54 -4.03
C HIS A 307 7.72 12.74 -4.17
N SER A 308 8.53 12.84 -3.14
CA SER A 308 9.71 11.99 -2.92
C SER A 308 9.82 11.64 -1.45
N ILE A 309 10.52 10.56 -1.13
CA ILE A 309 10.63 10.08 0.24
C ILE A 309 12.10 9.77 0.53
N SER A 310 12.63 10.27 1.65
CA SER A 310 13.98 9.93 2.08
C SER A 310 14.08 8.46 2.51
N PRO A 311 15.29 7.86 2.46
CA PRO A 311 15.50 6.47 2.87
C PRO A 311 15.11 6.18 4.33
N VAL A 312 14.99 4.90 4.65
CA VAL A 312 14.87 4.39 6.02
C VAL A 312 16.28 4.19 6.58
N TYR A 313 16.68 5.01 7.54
CA TYR A 313 17.98 4.90 8.20
C TYR A 313 17.84 4.17 9.54
N ALA A 314 18.78 3.27 9.83
CA ALA A 314 18.83 2.58 11.10
C ALA A 314 19.39 3.50 12.21
N VAL A 315 18.86 3.35 13.45
CA VAL A 315 19.47 3.93 14.67
C VAL A 315 20.73 3.16 15.02
N ASP A 316 20.63 1.84 15.06
CA ASP A 316 21.77 0.91 15.22
C ASP A 316 22.05 0.29 13.85
N ALA A 317 23.11 0.78 13.19
CA ALA A 317 23.48 0.33 11.85
C ALA A 317 23.92 -1.15 11.76
N SER A 318 24.14 -1.81 12.88
CA SER A 318 24.44 -3.26 12.92
C SER A 318 23.19 -4.14 12.88
N LYS A 319 21.99 -3.54 12.94
CA LYS A 319 20.70 -4.23 12.99
C LYS A 319 19.78 -3.78 11.87
N GLU A 320 18.88 -4.67 11.50
CA GLU A 320 17.80 -4.36 10.58
C GLU A 320 16.93 -3.21 11.11
N ALA A 321 16.56 -2.29 10.22
CA ALA A 321 15.52 -1.29 10.46
C ALA A 321 14.34 -1.52 9.51
N THR A 322 13.12 -1.39 10.03
CA THR A 322 11.89 -1.61 9.25
C THR A 322 10.94 -0.43 9.33
N ARG A 323 10.13 -0.28 8.29
CA ARG A 323 9.01 0.66 8.23
C ARG A 323 7.81 0.03 7.53
N ASP A 324 6.67 -0.05 8.21
CA ASP A 324 5.44 -0.69 7.77
C ASP A 324 4.38 0.33 7.38
N MET A 325 3.79 0.14 6.20
CA MET A 325 2.80 1.04 5.61
C MET A 325 1.66 0.30 4.94
N LEU A 326 0.49 0.93 4.93
CA LEU A 326 -0.55 0.70 3.95
C LEU A 326 -0.55 1.84 2.93
N ILE A 327 -0.57 1.53 1.64
CA ILE A 327 -0.65 2.50 0.56
C ILE A 327 -1.88 2.20 -0.30
N PHE A 328 -2.71 3.20 -0.53
CA PHE A 328 -3.97 3.09 -1.25
C PHE A 328 -3.91 3.94 -2.50
N PHE A 329 -3.65 3.33 -3.64
CA PHE A 329 -3.70 3.96 -4.95
C PHE A 329 -5.11 3.91 -5.51
N THR A 330 -5.73 5.07 -5.70
CA THR A 330 -7.13 5.14 -6.14
C THR A 330 -7.25 5.96 -7.42
N ARG A 331 -7.86 5.36 -8.44
CA ARG A 331 -8.08 5.96 -9.75
C ARG A 331 -9.43 5.57 -10.34
N LYS A 332 -9.83 6.25 -11.39
CA LYS A 332 -10.95 5.81 -12.21
C LYS A 332 -10.62 4.49 -12.93
N PRO A 333 -11.64 3.72 -13.35
CA PRO A 333 -11.42 2.56 -14.22
C PRO A 333 -10.68 2.95 -15.50
N VAL A 334 -9.88 2.04 -16.04
CA VAL A 334 -9.14 2.29 -17.28
C VAL A 334 -10.05 2.13 -18.51
N VAL A 335 -9.68 2.83 -19.58
CA VAL A 335 -10.23 2.60 -20.92
C VAL A 335 -9.17 2.03 -21.85
N GLY A 336 -9.57 1.64 -23.07
CA GLY A 336 -8.67 1.04 -24.05
C GLY A 336 -7.41 1.87 -24.29
N GLY A 337 -6.27 1.20 -24.41
CA GLY A 337 -4.95 1.80 -24.61
C GLY A 337 -4.21 2.20 -23.33
N HIS A 338 -4.79 2.03 -22.14
CA HIS A 338 -4.06 2.09 -20.87
C HIS A 338 -3.20 0.83 -20.71
N ILE A 339 -2.03 0.94 -20.06
CA ILE A 339 -1.13 -0.22 -19.86
C ILE A 339 -1.80 -1.40 -19.14
N SER A 340 -2.80 -1.14 -18.33
CA SER A 340 -3.56 -2.16 -17.59
C SER A 340 -4.88 -2.53 -18.27
N SER A 341 -5.21 -2.05 -19.48
CA SER A 341 -6.54 -2.25 -20.10
C SER A 341 -6.93 -3.73 -20.24
N ASP A 342 -5.95 -4.59 -20.52
CA ASP A 342 -6.19 -6.01 -20.73
C ASP A 342 -6.27 -6.84 -19.44
N ILE A 343 -5.90 -6.24 -18.31
CA ILE A 343 -5.87 -6.90 -17.00
C ILE A 343 -6.72 -6.19 -15.95
N ASP A 344 -7.25 -4.99 -16.23
CA ASP A 344 -8.06 -4.23 -15.27
C ASP A 344 -9.51 -4.72 -15.29
N SER A 345 -9.91 -5.45 -14.24
CA SER A 345 -11.25 -6.00 -14.08
C SER A 345 -11.98 -5.34 -12.91
N LEU A 346 -13.31 -5.17 -13.05
CA LEU A 346 -14.21 -4.75 -11.98
C LEU A 346 -15.01 -5.92 -11.38
N ILE A 347 -14.63 -7.15 -11.73
CA ILE A 347 -15.28 -8.38 -11.26
C ILE A 347 -15.01 -8.55 -9.77
N PRO A 348 -16.05 -8.82 -8.94
CA PRO A 348 -15.87 -9.12 -7.53
C PRO A 348 -15.03 -10.39 -7.31
N HIS A 349 -14.22 -10.39 -6.26
CA HIS A 349 -13.40 -11.54 -5.91
C HIS A 349 -14.27 -12.74 -5.53
N ARG A 350 -14.04 -13.91 -6.15
CA ARG A 350 -14.89 -15.11 -5.97
C ARG A 350 -14.66 -15.79 -4.61
N GLU A 351 -13.40 -15.93 -4.20
CA GLU A 351 -13.03 -16.69 -3.00
C GLU A 351 -12.93 -15.79 -1.75
N LYS A 352 -12.31 -14.61 -1.89
CA LYS A 352 -12.10 -13.65 -0.79
C LYS A 352 -13.13 -12.53 -0.89
N GLN A 353 -14.42 -12.90 -0.86
CA GLN A 353 -15.51 -11.93 -0.95
C GLN A 353 -15.49 -10.96 0.22
N LEU A 354 -15.61 -9.68 -0.08
CA LEU A 354 -15.86 -8.62 0.88
C LEU A 354 -16.76 -7.59 0.22
N GLU A 355 -17.86 -7.27 0.88
CA GLU A 355 -18.71 -6.15 0.50
C GLU A 355 -19.31 -5.52 1.74
N PHE A 356 -19.32 -4.19 1.82
CA PHE A 356 -19.95 -3.44 2.90
C PHE A 356 -20.36 -2.04 2.43
N PRO A 357 -21.36 -1.41 3.11
CA PRO A 357 -21.87 -0.11 2.70
C PRO A 357 -20.85 1.00 2.94
N ILE A 358 -20.80 1.95 2.00
CA ILE A 358 -20.10 3.23 2.12
C ILE A 358 -21.12 4.37 2.06
N MET A 359 -20.69 5.56 2.43
CA MET A 359 -21.51 6.76 2.34
C MET A 359 -20.75 7.89 1.64
N ASN A 360 -21.50 8.79 1.04
CA ASN A 360 -21.02 10.12 0.66
C ASN A 360 -21.54 11.16 1.65
N LEU A 361 -20.99 12.36 1.62
CA LEU A 361 -21.38 13.43 2.55
C LEU A 361 -22.80 13.97 2.31
N SER A 362 -23.36 13.79 1.12
CA SER A 362 -24.73 14.21 0.79
C SER A 362 -25.80 13.27 1.39
N ASP A 363 -25.44 12.07 1.81
CA ASP A 363 -26.40 11.10 2.35
C ASP A 363 -26.76 11.37 3.83
N GLY A 364 -25.91 12.05 4.58
CA GLY A 364 -26.08 12.23 6.04
C GLY A 364 -26.47 13.63 6.50
N TYR A 365 -26.34 14.60 5.65
CA TYR A 365 -26.73 15.99 5.89
C TYR A 365 -27.48 16.48 4.66
N GLY A 366 -28.69 16.99 4.82
CA GLY A 366 -29.41 17.74 3.80
C GLY A 366 -28.65 19.02 3.37
N LEU A 367 -27.36 18.89 3.15
CA LEU A 367 -26.54 19.90 2.52
C LEU A 367 -26.89 19.89 1.04
N GLU A 368 -27.96 20.65 0.71
CA GLU A 368 -28.19 21.12 -0.64
C GLU A 368 -26.86 21.64 -1.21
N ARG A 369 -26.62 21.27 -2.46
CA ARG A 369 -25.46 21.73 -3.24
C ARG A 369 -25.38 23.26 -3.08
N VAL A 370 -24.33 23.76 -2.46
CA VAL A 370 -23.89 25.13 -2.68
C VAL A 370 -23.19 25.08 -4.04
N GLU A 371 -23.91 25.57 -5.05
CA GLU A 371 -23.42 25.78 -6.41
C GLU A 371 -22.21 26.72 -6.45
#